data_8e617c27bf25230753faa25d51abe79c
#
_entry.id   8e617c27bf25230753faa25d51abe79c
#
_cell.length_a   1.000
_cell.length_b   1.000
_cell.length_c   1.000
_cell.angle_alpha   90.00
_cell.angle_beta   90.00
_cell.angle_gamma   90.00
#
_symmetry.space_group_name_H-M   'P 1'
#
loop_
_entity.id
_entity.type
_entity.pdbx_description
1 polymer ?
#
loop_
_entity_poly.entity_id
_entity_poly.type
_entity_poly.pdbx_seq_one_letter_code
_entity_poly.pdbx_strand_id
1 'polypeptide(L)'
;MIHVTSAPVGYQESLPQRNLALNHPQSAEQQVQAVFSAVLAQFGKQGYVSAQPYAESTPLVEAVATSWEQWFNEFSSTRYSFVADSGSPSVRANKTRDDLRVDYQQILTNAYQRGGYADPSSYVKTLSKEELAAIQQVHHLADPISTDSLSSEAALNLLLPPDAQVDENRDGLTAAGAAYSFRFPDSNTPANVRLAWEATTKDLPEEERLTRVMQIGLQIIIANMHFDSNGQYVRSSQPGDADWVNPQATTGFSFRGMASDWLDYLDGFASQIPPDQLQRDRAFWSSFQANLGLFGE
;
A
#
# COMPACT_ATOMS: atom_id res chain seq x y z
N MET A 1 -45.35 -33.48 34.53
CA MET A 1 -44.53 -32.30 34.86
C MET A 1 -43.14 -32.57 34.37
N ILE A 2 -42.78 -31.97 33.24
CA ILE A 2 -41.47 -32.10 32.64
C ILE A 2 -40.80 -30.74 32.80
N HIS A 3 -39.72 -30.70 33.57
CA HIS A 3 -38.89 -29.52 33.71
C HIS A 3 -38.03 -29.33 32.44
N VAL A 4 -38.22 -28.21 31.76
CA VAL A 4 -37.33 -27.75 30.71
C VAL A 4 -36.25 -26.89 31.38
N THR A 5 -35.04 -27.40 31.42
CA THR A 5 -33.83 -26.64 31.80
C THR A 5 -33.35 -25.81 30.62
N SER A 6 -33.37 -24.51 30.78
CA SER A 6 -32.80 -23.55 29.85
C SER A 6 -31.27 -23.71 29.73
N ALA A 7 -30.77 -23.76 28.52
CA ALA A 7 -29.34 -23.75 28.21
C ALA A 7 -28.68 -22.41 28.60
N PRO A 8 -27.42 -22.40 29.03
CA PRO A 8 -26.74 -21.16 29.38
C PRO A 8 -26.43 -20.33 28.12
N VAL A 9 -26.70 -19.04 28.25
CA VAL A 9 -26.34 -17.99 27.29
C VAL A 9 -24.84 -18.02 27.10
N GLY A 10 -24.41 -18.17 25.82
CA GLY A 10 -23.02 -18.16 25.45
C GLY A 10 -22.34 -16.83 25.81
N TYR A 11 -21.25 -16.93 26.52
CA TYR A 11 -20.30 -15.87 26.73
C TYR A 11 -19.74 -15.48 25.34
N GLN A 12 -20.12 -14.33 24.83
CA GLN A 12 -19.33 -13.62 23.84
C GLN A 12 -18.16 -13.00 24.59
N GLU A 13 -17.01 -13.66 24.55
CA GLU A 13 -15.76 -12.99 24.89
C GLU A 13 -15.57 -11.85 23.88
N SER A 14 -15.80 -10.64 24.37
CA SER A 14 -15.39 -9.41 23.66
C SER A 14 -13.87 -9.38 23.66
N LEU A 15 -13.30 -9.65 22.48
CA LEU A 15 -11.86 -9.64 22.23
C LEU A 15 -11.23 -8.32 22.72
N PRO A 16 -10.06 -8.36 23.40
CA PRO A 16 -9.37 -7.16 23.90
C PRO A 16 -8.80 -6.26 22.79
N GLN A 17 -9.04 -6.56 21.52
CA GLN A 17 -8.46 -5.92 20.33
C GLN A 17 -8.89 -4.47 20.09
N ARG A 18 -10.06 -4.05 20.61
CA ARG A 18 -10.54 -2.68 20.35
C ARG A 18 -9.77 -1.58 21.09
N ASN A 19 -9.05 -1.92 22.15
CA ASN A 19 -8.39 -0.94 23.02
C ASN A 19 -6.89 -0.76 22.73
N LEU A 20 -6.25 -1.63 21.95
CA LEU A 20 -4.82 -1.49 21.61
C LEU A 20 -4.56 -0.46 20.50
N ALA A 21 -5.52 -0.28 19.59
CA ALA A 21 -5.39 0.68 18.49
C ALA A 21 -5.71 2.14 18.89
N LEU A 22 -6.38 2.36 20.03
CA LEU A 22 -6.91 3.68 20.42
C LEU A 22 -5.92 4.57 21.20
N ASN A 23 -4.75 4.06 21.61
CA ASN A 23 -3.84 4.79 22.54
C ASN A 23 -2.43 5.05 21.99
N HIS A 24 -2.13 4.72 20.74
CA HIS A 24 -0.87 5.12 20.12
C HIS A 24 -1.12 6.31 19.17
N PRO A 25 -0.28 7.36 19.22
CA PRO A 25 -0.34 8.39 18.20
C PRO A 25 -0.14 7.75 16.83
N GLN A 26 -1.02 8.09 15.88
CA GLN A 26 -0.90 7.59 14.51
C GLN A 26 0.42 8.08 13.91
N SER A 27 1.14 7.21 13.19
CA SER A 27 2.27 7.64 12.37
C SER A 27 1.81 8.57 11.25
N ALA A 28 2.72 9.36 10.68
CA ALA A 28 2.38 10.22 9.55
C ALA A 28 1.84 9.41 8.34
N GLU A 29 2.33 8.20 8.15
CA GLU A 29 1.78 7.25 7.17
C GLU A 29 0.31 6.91 7.47
N GLN A 30 -0.01 6.52 8.70
CA GLN A 30 -1.39 6.19 9.09
C GLN A 30 -2.32 7.40 9.01
N GLN A 31 -1.81 8.60 9.36
CA GLN A 31 -2.59 9.84 9.25
C GLN A 31 -2.91 10.19 7.80
N VAL A 32 -1.94 10.14 6.90
CA VAL A 32 -2.16 10.44 5.48
C VAL A 32 -3.11 9.41 4.86
N GLN A 33 -3.01 8.13 5.23
CA GLN A 33 -3.95 7.09 4.80
C GLN A 33 -5.37 7.36 5.29
N ALA A 34 -5.55 7.73 6.57
CA ALA A 34 -6.86 8.02 7.14
C ALA A 34 -7.52 9.24 6.47
N VAL A 35 -6.78 10.35 6.31
CA VAL A 35 -7.27 11.56 5.67
C VAL A 35 -7.65 11.32 4.22
N PHE A 36 -6.77 10.71 3.44
CA PHE A 36 -7.05 10.49 2.02
C PHE A 36 -8.09 9.39 1.78
N SER A 37 -8.25 8.41 2.68
CA SER A 37 -9.38 7.48 2.64
C SER A 37 -10.71 8.20 2.87
N ALA A 38 -10.77 9.18 3.79
CA ALA A 38 -11.94 10.01 4.00
C ALA A 38 -12.23 10.91 2.78
N VAL A 39 -11.18 11.49 2.17
CA VAL A 39 -11.31 12.26 0.92
C VAL A 39 -11.90 11.37 -0.19
N LEU A 40 -11.33 10.22 -0.43
CA LEU A 40 -11.79 9.28 -1.47
C LEU A 40 -13.25 8.86 -1.25
N ALA A 41 -13.64 8.59 0.00
CA ALA A 41 -15.01 8.24 0.36
C ALA A 41 -16.03 9.35 0.01
N GLN A 42 -15.67 10.64 0.13
CA GLN A 42 -16.53 11.75 -0.29
C GLN A 42 -16.81 11.75 -1.80
N PHE A 43 -15.88 11.20 -2.58
CA PHE A 43 -16.01 11.08 -4.04
C PHE A 43 -16.48 9.68 -4.50
N GLY A 44 -16.98 8.86 -3.56
CA GLY A 44 -17.49 7.52 -3.85
C GLY A 44 -16.41 6.49 -4.22
N LYS A 45 -15.17 6.75 -3.85
CA LYS A 45 -14.02 5.85 -4.09
C LYS A 45 -13.59 5.17 -2.81
N GLN A 46 -12.96 4.00 -2.93
CA GLN A 46 -12.41 3.25 -1.81
C GLN A 46 -10.99 3.73 -1.49
N GLY A 47 -10.75 4.06 -0.22
CA GLY A 47 -9.41 4.22 0.32
C GLY A 47 -8.89 2.93 0.96
N TYR A 48 -7.98 3.07 1.92
CA TYR A 48 -7.45 1.93 2.69
C TYR A 48 -8.55 1.28 3.54
N VAL A 49 -8.80 0.00 3.35
CA VAL A 49 -9.79 -0.77 4.14
C VAL A 49 -9.36 -0.91 5.61
N SER A 50 -8.07 -0.78 5.88
CA SER A 50 -7.47 -0.83 7.21
C SER A 50 -7.25 0.55 7.85
N ALA A 51 -7.58 1.64 7.16
CA ALA A 51 -7.41 2.99 7.70
C ALA A 51 -8.32 3.21 8.92
N GLN A 52 -7.78 3.88 9.93
CA GLN A 52 -8.60 4.37 11.03
C GLN A 52 -9.58 5.44 10.51
N PRO A 53 -10.80 5.48 11.03
CA PRO A 53 -11.74 6.56 10.67
C PRO A 53 -11.10 7.93 10.96
N TYR A 54 -11.20 8.84 9.99
CA TYR A 54 -10.79 10.21 10.21
C TYR A 54 -11.69 10.86 11.28
N ALA A 55 -11.06 11.39 12.33
CA ALA A 55 -11.79 12.14 13.36
C ALA A 55 -12.10 13.55 12.83
N GLU A 56 -13.39 13.86 12.63
CA GLU A 56 -13.87 15.11 12.00
C GLU A 56 -13.63 16.40 12.85
N SER A 57 -12.53 16.46 13.58
CA SER A 57 -12.16 17.64 14.38
C SER A 57 -11.61 18.81 13.56
N THR A 58 -11.22 18.56 12.32
CA THR A 58 -10.63 19.53 11.38
C THR A 58 -11.31 19.40 10.02
N PRO A 59 -11.59 20.50 9.30
CA PRO A 59 -12.10 20.42 7.93
C PRO A 59 -11.15 19.61 7.02
N LEU A 60 -11.70 18.73 6.17
CA LEU A 60 -10.86 17.86 5.33
C LEU A 60 -9.87 18.61 4.43
N VAL A 61 -10.22 19.81 3.98
CA VAL A 61 -9.30 20.65 3.19
C VAL A 61 -8.04 21.02 3.96
N GLU A 62 -8.17 21.31 5.25
CA GLU A 62 -7.03 21.60 6.13
C GLU A 62 -6.27 20.31 6.47
N ALA A 63 -7.01 19.21 6.69
CA ALA A 63 -6.42 17.92 6.98
C ALA A 63 -5.58 17.39 5.81
N VAL A 64 -6.01 17.57 4.55
CA VAL A 64 -5.23 17.26 3.35
C VAL A 64 -3.88 17.97 3.38
N ALA A 65 -3.87 19.28 3.64
CA ALA A 65 -2.64 20.06 3.68
C ALA A 65 -1.73 19.63 4.86
N THR A 66 -2.30 19.47 6.05
CA THR A 66 -1.55 19.16 7.28
C THR A 66 -0.99 17.74 7.25
N SER A 67 -1.77 16.75 6.80
CA SER A 67 -1.30 15.36 6.74
C SER A 67 -0.17 15.18 5.71
N TRP A 68 -0.27 15.86 4.57
CA TRP A 68 0.84 15.90 3.60
C TRP A 68 2.10 16.52 4.20
N GLU A 69 1.97 17.67 4.88
CA GLU A 69 3.11 18.36 5.48
C GLU A 69 3.80 17.49 6.53
N GLN A 70 3.04 16.83 7.40
CA GLN A 70 3.57 15.90 8.41
C GLN A 70 4.30 14.73 7.76
N TRP A 71 3.66 14.08 6.77
CA TRP A 71 4.25 12.98 6.03
C TRP A 71 5.55 13.40 5.33
N PHE A 72 5.53 14.53 4.63
CA PHE A 72 6.70 15.04 3.91
C PHE A 72 7.86 15.38 4.86
N ASN A 73 7.57 15.97 6.01
CA ASN A 73 8.59 16.32 7.00
C ASN A 73 9.24 15.07 7.60
N GLU A 74 8.47 14.00 7.83
CA GLU A 74 8.99 12.75 8.38
C GLU A 74 9.82 11.97 7.34
N PHE A 75 9.33 11.84 6.11
CA PHE A 75 9.92 10.94 5.12
C PHE A 75 10.81 11.60 4.07
N SER A 76 10.78 12.92 3.90
CA SER A 76 11.47 13.57 2.78
C SER A 76 12.99 13.41 2.84
N SER A 77 13.62 13.37 4.00
CA SER A 77 15.07 13.22 4.14
C SER A 77 15.58 11.83 3.74
N THR A 78 14.74 10.82 3.86
CA THR A 78 15.08 9.43 3.51
C THR A 78 14.66 9.03 2.12
N ARG A 79 13.56 9.61 1.62
CA ARG A 79 12.97 9.25 0.33
C ARG A 79 13.43 10.13 -0.83
N TYR A 80 13.87 11.37 -0.57
CA TYR A 80 14.27 12.32 -1.62
C TYR A 80 15.73 12.72 -1.45
N SER A 81 16.51 12.57 -2.52
CA SER A 81 17.84 13.17 -2.59
C SER A 81 17.68 14.57 -3.19
N PHE A 82 17.64 15.58 -2.36
CA PHE A 82 17.73 16.98 -2.80
C PHE A 82 19.21 17.28 -3.03
N VAL A 83 19.75 16.83 -4.16
CA VAL A 83 21.14 17.13 -4.51
C VAL A 83 21.22 18.56 -4.96
N ALA A 84 21.73 19.42 -4.08
CA ALA A 84 22.36 20.64 -4.52
C ALA A 84 23.54 20.22 -5.40
N ASP A 85 23.37 20.38 -6.71
CA ASP A 85 24.45 20.48 -7.68
C ASP A 85 25.44 19.30 -7.79
N SER A 86 25.08 18.31 -8.55
CA SER A 86 26.08 17.48 -9.24
C SER A 86 25.83 17.59 -10.74
N GLY A 87 26.31 18.67 -11.32
CA GLY A 87 26.69 18.99 -12.71
C GLY A 87 26.26 18.10 -13.89
N SER A 88 25.23 17.28 -13.77
CA SER A 88 24.67 16.49 -14.87
C SER A 88 23.35 17.13 -15.32
N PRO A 89 23.21 17.53 -16.58
CA PRO A 89 21.97 18.10 -17.10
C PRO A 89 20.95 17.00 -17.40
N SER A 90 20.55 16.22 -16.40
CA SER A 90 19.31 15.48 -16.50
C SER A 90 18.16 16.45 -16.28
N VAL A 91 17.22 16.49 -17.22
CA VAL A 91 16.08 17.40 -17.39
C VAL A 91 15.04 17.32 -16.25
N ARG A 92 15.45 17.10 -15.02
CA ARG A 92 14.61 17.20 -13.85
C ARG A 92 14.85 18.59 -13.25
N ALA A 93 13.86 19.45 -13.35
CA ALA A 93 13.82 20.66 -12.54
C ALA A 93 13.82 20.21 -11.07
N ASN A 94 15.02 20.12 -10.46
CA ASN A 94 15.15 19.80 -9.05
C ASN A 94 14.60 20.98 -8.27
N LYS A 95 13.33 20.88 -7.87
CA LYS A 95 12.74 21.81 -6.91
C LYS A 95 13.48 21.65 -5.59
N THR A 96 13.63 22.77 -4.86
CA THR A 96 14.08 22.67 -3.48
C THR A 96 13.11 21.83 -2.67
N ARG A 97 13.55 21.34 -1.51
CA ARG A 97 12.69 20.56 -0.62
C ARG A 97 11.40 21.33 -0.27
N ASP A 98 11.53 22.62 0.08
CA ASP A 98 10.39 23.44 0.49
C ASP A 98 9.48 23.76 -0.69
N ASP A 99 10.02 24.06 -1.87
CA ASP A 99 9.21 24.26 -3.07
C ASP A 99 8.39 23.02 -3.42
N LEU A 100 9.01 21.83 -3.38
CA LEU A 100 8.30 20.58 -3.67
C LEU A 100 7.17 20.31 -2.68
N ARG A 101 7.41 20.56 -1.38
CA ARG A 101 6.41 20.43 -0.32
C ARG A 101 5.21 21.33 -0.58
N VAL A 102 5.46 22.62 -0.85
CA VAL A 102 4.40 23.63 -1.04
C VAL A 102 3.64 23.38 -2.34
N ASP A 103 4.34 23.12 -3.44
CA ASP A 103 3.71 22.93 -4.73
C ASP A 103 2.79 21.70 -4.73
N TYR A 104 3.26 20.58 -4.18
CA TYR A 104 2.42 19.39 -4.14
C TYR A 104 1.26 19.52 -3.16
N GLN A 105 1.45 20.21 -2.00
CA GLN A 105 0.36 20.57 -1.10
C GLN A 105 -0.74 21.36 -1.83
N GLN A 106 -0.35 22.32 -2.66
CA GLN A 106 -1.29 23.12 -3.43
C GLN A 106 -2.04 22.27 -4.47
N ILE A 107 -1.34 21.33 -5.14
CA ILE A 107 -1.96 20.39 -6.08
C ILE A 107 -3.01 19.53 -5.37
N LEU A 108 -2.69 18.95 -4.22
CA LEU A 108 -3.61 18.13 -3.43
C LEU A 108 -4.85 18.92 -2.98
N THR A 109 -4.65 20.13 -2.48
CA THR A 109 -5.73 21.02 -2.03
C THR A 109 -6.62 21.44 -3.20
N ASN A 110 -6.03 21.80 -4.34
CA ASN A 110 -6.78 22.14 -5.55
C ASN A 110 -7.56 20.94 -6.09
N ALA A 111 -6.98 19.74 -6.09
CA ALA A 111 -7.65 18.52 -6.51
C ALA A 111 -8.89 18.26 -5.64
N TYR A 112 -8.78 18.43 -4.33
CA TYR A 112 -9.91 18.32 -3.40
C TYR A 112 -11.01 19.35 -3.71
N GLN A 113 -10.65 20.63 -3.80
CA GLN A 113 -11.60 21.71 -3.98
C GLN A 113 -12.30 21.72 -5.34
N ARG A 114 -11.63 21.23 -6.38
CA ARG A 114 -12.13 21.23 -7.77
C ARG A 114 -12.70 19.88 -8.20
N GLY A 115 -12.86 18.92 -7.29
CA GLY A 115 -13.41 17.61 -7.61
C GLY A 115 -12.48 16.71 -8.41
N GLY A 116 -11.16 16.93 -8.34
CA GLY A 116 -10.16 16.15 -9.06
C GLY A 116 -10.15 14.67 -8.68
N TYR A 117 -10.59 14.32 -7.47
CA TYR A 117 -10.72 12.92 -7.05
C TYR A 117 -11.97 12.23 -7.63
N ALA A 118 -12.98 12.98 -8.09
CA ALA A 118 -14.14 12.40 -8.78
C ALA A 118 -13.78 11.94 -10.20
N ASP A 119 -13.02 12.75 -10.93
CA ASP A 119 -12.54 12.46 -12.29
C ASP A 119 -11.05 12.80 -12.41
N PRO A 120 -10.17 11.93 -11.89
CA PRO A 120 -8.74 12.20 -11.84
C PRO A 120 -8.13 12.30 -13.25
N SER A 121 -8.59 11.51 -14.21
CA SER A 121 -8.06 11.52 -15.57
C SER A 121 -8.31 12.85 -16.29
N SER A 122 -9.50 13.44 -16.12
CA SER A 122 -9.80 14.77 -16.66
C SER A 122 -9.04 15.86 -15.90
N TYR A 123 -8.95 15.76 -14.56
CA TYR A 123 -8.28 16.75 -13.74
C TYR A 123 -6.77 16.84 -14.04
N VAL A 124 -6.07 15.71 -14.11
CA VAL A 124 -4.62 15.67 -14.41
C VAL A 124 -4.29 16.32 -15.76
N LYS A 125 -5.18 16.25 -16.76
CA LYS A 125 -5.02 16.94 -18.06
C LYS A 125 -5.08 18.47 -17.95
N THR A 126 -5.63 19.01 -16.87
CA THR A 126 -5.69 20.48 -16.64
C THR A 126 -4.46 21.04 -15.96
N LEU A 127 -3.57 20.18 -15.46
CA LEU A 127 -2.36 20.59 -14.74
C LEU A 127 -1.32 21.17 -15.68
N SER A 128 -0.60 22.18 -15.20
CA SER A 128 0.53 22.77 -15.89
C SER A 128 1.71 21.80 -15.95
N LYS A 129 2.68 22.10 -16.82
CA LYS A 129 3.92 21.32 -16.91
C LYS A 129 4.72 21.36 -15.61
N GLU A 130 4.68 22.47 -14.89
CA GLU A 130 5.36 22.68 -13.62
C GLU A 130 4.70 21.87 -12.51
N GLU A 131 3.36 21.76 -12.49
CA GLU A 131 2.62 20.90 -11.55
C GLU A 131 2.90 19.42 -11.85
N LEU A 132 2.85 19.01 -13.12
CA LEU A 132 3.19 17.64 -13.52
C LEU A 132 4.65 17.27 -13.19
N ALA A 133 5.59 18.21 -13.30
CA ALA A 133 6.97 17.99 -12.89
C ALA A 133 7.11 17.84 -11.36
N ALA A 134 6.34 18.60 -10.58
CA ALA A 134 6.30 18.41 -9.12
C ALA A 134 5.75 17.02 -8.74
N ILE A 135 4.65 16.60 -9.36
CA ILE A 135 4.08 15.26 -9.19
C ILE A 135 5.10 14.19 -9.59
N GLN A 136 5.76 14.33 -10.74
CA GLN A 136 6.80 13.40 -11.20
C GLN A 136 7.91 13.23 -10.16
N GLN A 137 8.36 14.33 -9.56
CA GLN A 137 9.41 14.30 -8.53
C GLN A 137 8.91 13.62 -7.24
N VAL A 138 7.68 13.94 -6.78
CA VAL A 138 7.08 13.33 -5.58
C VAL A 138 6.96 11.82 -5.72
N HIS A 139 6.57 11.34 -6.90
CA HIS A 139 6.37 9.92 -7.16
C HIS A 139 7.59 9.20 -7.75
N HIS A 140 8.75 9.86 -7.84
CA HIS A 140 9.99 9.29 -8.40
C HIS A 140 9.83 8.69 -9.79
N LEU A 141 8.93 9.24 -10.62
CA LEU A 141 8.70 8.72 -11.96
C LEU A 141 9.90 9.01 -12.85
N ALA A 142 10.35 7.99 -13.57
CA ALA A 142 11.52 8.09 -14.44
C ALA A 142 11.27 9.03 -15.63
N ASP A 143 10.08 8.93 -16.23
CA ASP A 143 9.68 9.66 -17.41
C ASP A 143 8.66 10.78 -17.09
N PRO A 144 8.60 11.83 -17.92
CA PRO A 144 7.55 12.83 -17.82
C PRO A 144 6.15 12.21 -17.91
N ILE A 145 5.22 12.75 -17.14
CA ILE A 145 3.85 12.25 -17.10
C ILE A 145 3.15 12.55 -18.42
N SER A 146 2.75 11.49 -19.15
CA SER A 146 1.86 11.57 -20.31
C SER A 146 0.41 11.42 -19.84
N THR A 147 -0.38 12.49 -19.97
CA THR A 147 -1.75 12.53 -19.45
C THR A 147 -2.79 11.82 -20.33
N ASP A 148 -2.42 11.46 -21.58
CA ASP A 148 -3.38 10.93 -22.56
C ASP A 148 -3.66 9.44 -22.40
N SER A 149 -2.74 8.69 -21.81
CA SER A 149 -2.80 7.22 -21.70
C SER A 149 -2.94 6.70 -20.27
N LEU A 150 -3.27 7.56 -19.31
CA LEU A 150 -3.41 7.17 -17.92
C LEU A 150 -4.73 6.41 -17.68
N SER A 151 -4.66 5.29 -16.94
CA SER A 151 -5.84 4.69 -16.33
C SER A 151 -6.43 5.62 -15.25
N SER A 152 -7.68 5.37 -14.83
CA SER A 152 -8.30 6.10 -13.72
C SER A 152 -7.46 6.03 -12.45
N GLU A 153 -6.99 4.83 -12.11
CA GLU A 153 -6.14 4.59 -10.96
C GLU A 153 -4.79 5.29 -11.06
N ALA A 154 -4.12 5.18 -12.22
CA ALA A 154 -2.83 5.82 -12.44
C ALA A 154 -2.91 7.35 -12.30
N ALA A 155 -4.00 7.96 -12.79
CA ALA A 155 -4.26 9.39 -12.63
C ALA A 155 -4.63 9.75 -11.19
N LEU A 156 -5.45 8.93 -10.52
CA LEU A 156 -5.82 9.12 -9.12
C LEU A 156 -4.60 9.13 -8.22
N ASN A 157 -3.74 8.14 -8.36
CA ASN A 157 -2.55 7.97 -7.52
C ASN A 157 -1.50 9.07 -7.71
N LEU A 158 -1.52 9.80 -8.82
CA LEU A 158 -0.72 11.02 -8.99
C LEU A 158 -1.20 12.17 -8.08
N LEU A 159 -2.46 12.13 -7.66
CA LEU A 159 -3.10 13.11 -6.77
C LEU A 159 -3.15 12.64 -5.31
N LEU A 160 -2.50 11.55 -4.96
CA LEU A 160 -2.41 11.02 -3.61
C LEU A 160 -0.95 11.02 -3.13
N PRO A 161 -0.66 11.33 -1.86
CA PRO A 161 0.66 11.11 -1.31
C PRO A 161 1.14 9.67 -1.51
N PRO A 162 2.46 9.41 -1.65
CA PRO A 162 2.96 8.06 -1.96
C PRO A 162 2.40 6.95 -1.07
N ASP A 163 2.26 7.18 0.24
CA ASP A 163 1.76 6.15 1.16
C ASP A 163 0.23 6.13 1.31
N ALA A 164 -0.49 7.00 0.59
CA ALA A 164 -1.96 6.97 0.50
C ALA A 164 -2.46 6.46 -0.86
N GLN A 165 -1.55 6.04 -1.76
CA GLN A 165 -1.92 5.48 -3.05
C GLN A 165 -2.70 4.18 -2.90
N VAL A 166 -3.67 3.96 -3.80
CA VAL A 166 -4.60 2.83 -3.74
C VAL A 166 -4.49 1.94 -4.98
N ASP A 167 -4.71 0.66 -4.82
CA ASP A 167 -4.99 -0.32 -5.86
C ASP A 167 -6.52 -0.37 -6.05
N GLU A 168 -7.04 0.50 -6.95
CA GLU A 168 -8.49 0.69 -7.17
C GLU A 168 -9.12 -0.52 -7.88
N ASN A 169 -8.37 -1.11 -8.81
CA ASN A 169 -8.83 -2.23 -9.64
C ASN A 169 -8.59 -3.61 -9.00
N ARG A 170 -7.89 -3.68 -7.86
CA ARG A 170 -7.53 -4.88 -7.10
C ARG A 170 -6.68 -5.88 -7.89
N ASP A 171 -5.88 -5.40 -8.81
CA ASP A 171 -4.98 -6.27 -9.58
C ASP A 171 -3.71 -6.66 -8.81
N GLY A 172 -3.53 -6.13 -7.60
CA GLY A 172 -2.39 -6.39 -6.71
C GLY A 172 -1.20 -5.47 -6.95
N LEU A 173 -1.37 -4.50 -7.84
CA LEU A 173 -0.38 -3.48 -8.11
C LEU A 173 -0.98 -2.09 -7.91
N THR A 174 -0.16 -1.14 -7.53
CA THR A 174 -0.54 0.26 -7.44
C THR A 174 0.03 1.00 -8.65
N ALA A 175 -0.84 1.47 -9.54
CA ALA A 175 -0.45 2.24 -10.70
C ALA A 175 -0.36 3.74 -10.35
N ALA A 176 0.74 4.41 -10.71
CA ALA A 176 0.88 5.86 -10.61
C ALA A 176 1.62 6.40 -11.84
N GLY A 177 0.96 7.20 -12.67
CA GLY A 177 1.49 7.55 -13.98
C GLY A 177 1.68 6.31 -14.85
N ALA A 178 2.90 6.12 -15.37
CA ALA A 178 3.26 4.92 -16.14
C ALA A 178 3.87 3.80 -15.26
N ALA A 179 4.06 4.04 -13.98
CA ALA A 179 4.72 3.10 -13.08
C ALA A 179 3.69 2.21 -12.36
N TYR A 180 4.08 0.95 -12.17
CA TYR A 180 3.40 -0.01 -11.31
C TYR A 180 4.30 -0.39 -10.14
N SER A 181 3.75 -0.51 -8.96
CA SER A 181 4.47 -0.94 -7.77
C SER A 181 3.67 -1.97 -6.99
N PHE A 182 4.36 -3.01 -6.52
CA PHE A 182 3.81 -3.90 -5.51
C PHE A 182 3.98 -3.27 -4.13
N ARG A 183 2.94 -3.31 -3.31
CA ARG A 183 2.94 -2.81 -1.93
C ARG A 183 2.34 -3.84 -1.00
N PHE A 184 2.91 -3.95 0.19
CA PHE A 184 2.29 -4.73 1.27
C PHE A 184 2.68 -4.13 2.63
N PRO A 185 1.70 -3.86 3.51
CA PRO A 185 0.25 -3.87 3.25
C PRO A 185 -0.17 -2.81 2.24
N ASP A 186 -1.10 -3.14 1.36
CA ASP A 186 -1.71 -2.24 0.38
C ASP A 186 -3.04 -1.65 0.88
N SER A 187 -3.74 -0.90 0.00
CA SER A 187 -5.04 -0.31 0.30
C SER A 187 -6.16 -1.35 0.52
N ASN A 188 -6.01 -2.55 0.00
CA ASN A 188 -6.99 -3.64 0.08
C ASN A 188 -6.69 -4.64 1.22
N THR A 189 -5.53 -4.50 1.88
CA THR A 189 -5.11 -5.39 2.97
C THR A 189 -6.05 -5.23 4.18
N PRO A 190 -6.69 -6.33 4.67
CA PRO A 190 -7.56 -6.30 5.83
C PRO A 190 -6.85 -5.77 7.09
N ALA A 191 -7.61 -5.13 7.99
CA ALA A 191 -7.05 -4.51 9.19
C ALA A 191 -6.34 -5.52 10.13
N ASN A 192 -6.88 -6.71 10.28
CA ASN A 192 -6.27 -7.79 11.07
C ASN A 192 -4.95 -8.27 10.47
N VAL A 193 -4.85 -8.36 9.14
CA VAL A 193 -3.61 -8.71 8.42
C VAL A 193 -2.56 -7.60 8.56
N ARG A 194 -2.97 -6.32 8.44
CA ARG A 194 -2.08 -5.17 8.68
C ARG A 194 -1.51 -5.20 10.10
N LEU A 195 -2.35 -5.43 11.13
CA LEU A 195 -1.91 -5.53 12.52
C LEU A 195 -0.92 -6.68 12.72
N ALA A 196 -1.17 -7.84 12.09
CA ALA A 196 -0.24 -8.98 12.13
C ALA A 196 1.11 -8.63 11.49
N TRP A 197 1.08 -7.93 10.35
CA TRP A 197 2.28 -7.46 9.66
C TRP A 197 3.07 -6.47 10.51
N GLU A 198 2.44 -5.43 11.04
CA GLU A 198 3.06 -4.44 11.90
C GLU A 198 3.70 -5.09 13.15
N ALA A 199 2.98 -6.02 13.82
CA ALA A 199 3.51 -6.75 14.95
C ALA A 199 4.72 -7.61 14.60
N THR A 200 4.76 -8.17 13.39
CA THR A 200 5.85 -9.04 12.92
C THR A 200 7.08 -8.24 12.50
N THR A 201 6.87 -7.05 11.90
CA THR A 201 7.95 -6.31 11.23
C THR A 201 8.48 -5.11 12.01
N LYS A 202 7.89 -4.76 13.15
CA LYS A 202 8.22 -3.56 13.94
C LYS A 202 9.71 -3.40 14.29
N ASP A 203 10.40 -4.51 14.50
CA ASP A 203 11.80 -4.55 14.90
C ASP A 203 12.73 -4.97 13.75
N LEU A 204 12.21 -5.15 12.53
CA LEU A 204 13.02 -5.53 11.37
C LEU A 204 13.69 -4.31 10.74
N PRO A 205 14.95 -4.44 10.29
CA PRO A 205 15.58 -3.48 9.42
C PRO A 205 14.77 -3.27 8.14
N GLU A 206 14.82 -2.06 7.56
CA GLU A 206 14.06 -1.68 6.36
C GLU A 206 14.34 -2.63 5.18
N GLU A 207 15.59 -3.01 4.97
CA GLU A 207 15.99 -3.93 3.90
C GLU A 207 15.39 -5.33 4.05
N GLU A 208 15.29 -5.82 5.30
CA GLU A 208 14.61 -7.10 5.56
C GLU A 208 13.11 -6.98 5.34
N ARG A 209 12.50 -5.89 5.79
CA ARG A 209 11.08 -5.61 5.56
C ARG A 209 10.76 -5.59 4.07
N LEU A 210 11.56 -4.90 3.25
CA LEU A 210 11.41 -4.90 1.78
C LEU A 210 11.54 -6.30 1.18
N THR A 211 12.46 -7.11 1.67
CA THR A 211 12.60 -8.51 1.24
C THR A 211 11.30 -9.28 1.49
N ARG A 212 10.67 -9.09 2.66
CA ARG A 212 9.39 -9.76 2.99
C ARG A 212 8.24 -9.28 2.12
N VAL A 213 8.18 -7.97 1.83
CA VAL A 213 7.23 -7.40 0.88
C VAL A 213 7.36 -8.08 -0.49
N MET A 214 8.60 -8.20 -1.00
CA MET A 214 8.85 -8.88 -2.28
C MET A 214 8.46 -10.36 -2.25
N GLN A 215 8.71 -11.07 -1.16
CA GLN A 215 8.29 -12.48 -1.01
C GLN A 215 6.77 -12.63 -1.08
N ILE A 216 6.00 -11.74 -0.47
CA ILE A 216 4.53 -11.73 -0.57
C ILE A 216 4.09 -11.45 -2.01
N GLY A 217 4.75 -10.54 -2.71
CA GLY A 217 4.47 -10.18 -4.11
C GLY A 217 4.78 -11.29 -5.11
N LEU A 218 5.68 -12.22 -4.77
CA LEU A 218 6.05 -13.32 -5.67
C LEU A 218 4.86 -14.15 -6.12
N GLN A 219 3.84 -14.32 -5.30
CA GLN A 219 2.63 -15.07 -5.68
C GLN A 219 1.91 -14.43 -6.87
N ILE A 220 1.85 -13.09 -6.93
CA ILE A 220 1.25 -12.39 -8.07
C ILE A 220 2.11 -12.60 -9.31
N ILE A 221 3.43 -12.48 -9.19
CA ILE A 221 4.36 -12.68 -10.31
C ILE A 221 4.23 -14.10 -10.86
N ILE A 222 4.28 -15.11 -10.00
CA ILE A 222 4.21 -16.53 -10.38
C ILE A 222 2.86 -16.88 -11.01
N ALA A 223 1.75 -16.36 -10.48
CA ALA A 223 0.41 -16.59 -10.99
C ALA A 223 0.23 -16.07 -12.43
N ASN A 224 1.04 -15.10 -12.85
CA ASN A 224 1.01 -14.48 -14.17
C ASN A 224 2.12 -15.01 -15.12
N MET A 225 2.85 -16.06 -14.72
CA MET A 225 3.81 -16.76 -15.56
C MET A 225 3.14 -17.98 -16.22
N HIS A 226 3.24 -18.09 -17.53
CA HIS A 226 2.67 -19.19 -18.30
C HIS A 226 3.75 -20.16 -18.75
N PHE A 227 3.48 -21.44 -18.57
CA PHE A 227 4.37 -22.54 -18.93
C PHE A 227 3.67 -23.49 -19.90
N ASP A 228 4.42 -24.11 -20.80
CA ASP A 228 3.91 -25.15 -21.70
C ASP A 228 3.74 -26.50 -20.97
N SER A 229 3.26 -27.50 -21.71
CA SER A 229 3.06 -28.88 -21.19
C SER A 229 4.35 -29.58 -20.75
N ASN A 230 5.53 -29.04 -21.11
CA ASN A 230 6.84 -29.53 -20.72
C ASN A 230 7.43 -28.77 -19.54
N GLY A 231 6.68 -27.78 -18.98
CA GLY A 231 7.14 -26.92 -17.90
C GLY A 231 8.11 -25.81 -18.36
N GLN A 232 8.20 -25.53 -19.67
CA GLN A 232 9.03 -24.44 -20.17
C GLN A 232 8.26 -23.12 -20.15
N TYR A 233 8.94 -22.06 -19.69
CA TYR A 233 8.37 -20.70 -19.70
C TYR A 233 8.00 -20.26 -21.12
N VAL A 234 6.80 -19.74 -21.26
CA VAL A 234 6.27 -19.23 -22.54
C VAL A 234 6.19 -17.71 -22.55
N ARG A 235 5.50 -17.14 -21.55
CA ARG A 235 5.30 -15.69 -21.40
C ARG A 235 4.85 -15.33 -19.98
N SER A 236 4.87 -14.06 -19.65
CA SER A 236 4.12 -13.51 -18.51
C SER A 236 3.00 -12.61 -19.01
N SER A 237 1.84 -12.68 -18.36
CA SER A 237 0.83 -11.63 -18.49
C SER A 237 1.35 -10.32 -17.91
N GLN A 238 0.93 -9.21 -18.49
CA GLN A 238 1.26 -7.88 -18.01
C GLN A 238 0.06 -7.26 -17.29
N PRO A 239 0.27 -6.32 -16.35
CA PRO A 239 -0.82 -5.57 -15.75
C PRO A 239 -1.74 -4.96 -16.82
N GLY A 240 -3.04 -5.21 -16.69
CA GLY A 240 -4.04 -4.80 -17.68
C GLY A 240 -4.36 -5.82 -18.76
N ASP A 241 -3.60 -6.92 -18.88
CA ASP A 241 -3.98 -8.04 -19.76
C ASP A 241 -5.25 -8.72 -19.24
N ALA A 242 -6.08 -9.24 -20.14
CA ALA A 242 -7.34 -9.87 -19.79
C ALA A 242 -7.18 -11.16 -18.95
N ASP A 243 -6.01 -11.76 -18.97
CA ASP A 243 -5.65 -12.95 -18.21
C ASP A 243 -4.71 -12.65 -17.03
N TRP A 244 -4.52 -11.37 -16.68
CA TRP A 244 -3.86 -10.99 -15.44
C TRP A 244 -4.68 -11.41 -14.23
N VAL A 245 -4.05 -12.01 -13.24
CA VAL A 245 -4.70 -12.46 -12.00
C VAL A 245 -3.97 -11.95 -10.76
N ASN A 246 -4.75 -11.59 -9.75
CA ASN A 246 -4.27 -11.34 -8.41
C ASN A 246 -4.79 -12.45 -7.48
N PRO A 247 -3.97 -13.42 -7.07
CA PRO A 247 -4.39 -14.50 -6.17
C PRO A 247 -4.94 -13.97 -4.84
N GLN A 248 -4.40 -12.86 -4.34
CA GLN A 248 -4.79 -12.27 -3.05
C GLN A 248 -6.19 -11.64 -3.08
N ALA A 249 -6.72 -11.32 -4.27
CA ALA A 249 -8.08 -10.81 -4.45
C ALA A 249 -9.13 -11.93 -4.61
N THR A 250 -8.71 -13.20 -4.65
CA THR A 250 -9.63 -14.32 -4.86
C THR A 250 -10.41 -14.69 -3.60
N THR A 251 -11.65 -15.14 -3.77
CA THR A 251 -12.45 -15.65 -2.66
C THR A 251 -11.80 -16.91 -2.07
N GLY A 252 -11.50 -16.85 -0.77
CA GLY A 252 -10.86 -17.97 -0.08
C GLY A 252 -9.34 -17.87 0.02
N PHE A 253 -8.72 -16.81 -0.51
CA PHE A 253 -7.31 -16.54 -0.20
C PHE A 253 -7.13 -16.29 1.30
N SER A 254 -6.07 -16.87 1.88
CA SER A 254 -5.72 -16.71 3.29
C SER A 254 -4.23 -16.37 3.40
N PHE A 255 -3.93 -15.26 4.07
CA PHE A 255 -2.54 -14.88 4.38
C PHE A 255 -1.89 -15.89 5.33
N ARG A 256 -2.68 -16.49 6.23
CA ARG A 256 -2.20 -17.56 7.11
C ARG A 256 -1.86 -18.83 6.32
N GLY A 257 -2.69 -19.19 5.31
CA GLY A 257 -2.40 -20.26 4.37
C GLY A 257 -1.10 -19.99 3.60
N MET A 258 -0.96 -18.78 3.05
CA MET A 258 0.27 -18.35 2.38
C MET A 258 1.51 -18.47 3.29
N ALA A 259 1.41 -18.06 4.56
CA ALA A 259 2.51 -18.21 5.50
C ALA A 259 2.85 -19.69 5.77
N SER A 260 1.83 -20.58 5.81
CA SER A 260 2.04 -22.02 5.91
C SER A 260 2.78 -22.57 4.67
N ASP A 261 2.37 -22.19 3.48
CA ASP A 261 2.99 -22.61 2.23
C ASP A 261 4.48 -22.20 2.16
N TRP A 262 4.80 -21.01 2.68
CA TRP A 262 6.20 -20.56 2.82
C TRP A 262 6.99 -21.43 3.79
N LEU A 263 6.42 -21.82 4.93
CA LEU A 263 7.08 -22.72 5.89
C LEU A 263 7.32 -24.09 5.30
N ASP A 264 6.33 -24.66 4.58
CA ASP A 264 6.45 -25.94 3.89
C ASP A 264 7.52 -25.90 2.78
N TYR A 265 7.60 -24.78 2.04
CA TYR A 265 8.68 -24.54 1.07
C TYR A 265 10.06 -24.56 1.75
N LEU A 266 10.22 -23.80 2.85
CA LEU A 266 11.48 -23.75 3.60
C LEU A 266 11.88 -25.11 4.16
N ASP A 267 10.92 -25.94 4.56
CA ASP A 267 11.18 -27.31 5.02
C ASP A 267 11.60 -28.23 3.88
N GLY A 268 10.91 -28.16 2.74
CA GLY A 268 11.21 -28.96 1.57
C GLY A 268 12.57 -28.65 0.94
N PHE A 269 13.02 -27.40 1.01
CA PHE A 269 14.26 -26.95 0.39
C PHE A 269 15.38 -26.60 1.40
N ALA A 270 15.23 -27.02 2.67
CA ALA A 270 16.13 -26.66 3.74
C ALA A 270 17.62 -26.94 3.43
N SER A 271 17.93 -28.02 2.71
CA SER A 271 19.30 -28.38 2.34
C SER A 271 19.92 -27.49 1.25
N GLN A 272 19.09 -26.70 0.55
CA GLN A 272 19.50 -25.83 -0.57
C GLN A 272 19.60 -24.36 -0.16
N ILE A 273 19.08 -24.02 1.02
CA ILE A 273 19.07 -22.65 1.57
C ILE A 273 20.21 -22.49 2.56
N PRO A 274 20.99 -21.38 2.51
CA PRO A 274 22.00 -21.09 3.51
C PRO A 274 21.41 -21.12 4.93
N PRO A 275 22.07 -21.77 5.91
CA PRO A 275 21.50 -21.98 7.25
C PRO A 275 21.00 -20.71 7.95
N ASP A 276 21.75 -19.63 7.88
CA ASP A 276 21.38 -18.36 8.49
C ASP A 276 20.15 -17.72 7.83
N GLN A 277 20.04 -17.85 6.50
CA GLN A 277 18.86 -17.39 5.76
C GLN A 277 17.64 -18.25 6.12
N LEU A 278 17.79 -19.57 6.13
CA LEU A 278 16.72 -20.49 6.51
C LEU A 278 16.17 -20.18 7.91
N GLN A 279 17.06 -19.91 8.85
CA GLN A 279 16.69 -19.56 10.22
C GLN A 279 15.88 -18.24 10.26
N ARG A 280 16.37 -17.16 9.60
CA ARG A 280 15.67 -15.88 9.54
C ARG A 280 14.31 -16.00 8.87
N ASP A 281 14.24 -16.71 7.73
CA ASP A 281 13.00 -16.86 6.97
C ASP A 281 11.96 -17.66 7.76
N ARG A 282 12.35 -18.76 8.42
CA ARG A 282 11.45 -19.51 9.30
C ARG A 282 10.96 -18.68 10.49
N ALA A 283 11.85 -17.92 11.12
CA ALA A 283 11.48 -17.07 12.25
C ALA A 283 10.42 -16.03 11.82
N PHE A 284 10.63 -15.41 10.67
CA PHE A 284 9.67 -14.45 10.13
C PHE A 284 8.31 -15.09 9.82
N TRP A 285 8.28 -16.14 8.99
CA TRP A 285 7.00 -16.74 8.56
C TRP A 285 6.24 -17.39 9.71
N SER A 286 6.93 -18.01 10.67
CA SER A 286 6.30 -18.54 11.90
C SER A 286 5.70 -17.44 12.76
N SER A 287 6.41 -16.30 12.91
CA SER A 287 5.91 -15.14 13.66
C SER A 287 4.71 -14.51 12.96
N PHE A 288 4.77 -14.35 11.64
CA PHE A 288 3.67 -13.78 10.87
C PHE A 288 2.42 -14.67 10.93
N GLN A 289 2.57 -15.98 10.75
CA GLN A 289 1.47 -16.95 10.89
C GLN A 289 0.83 -16.92 12.27
N ALA A 290 1.66 -16.84 13.33
CA ALA A 290 1.18 -16.75 14.71
C ALA A 290 0.40 -15.45 14.95
N ASN A 291 0.92 -14.31 14.47
CA ASN A 291 0.25 -13.02 14.59
C ASN A 291 -1.05 -12.96 13.78
N LEU A 292 -1.10 -13.55 12.57
CA LEU A 292 -2.34 -13.68 11.80
C LEU A 292 -3.41 -14.42 12.61
N GLY A 293 -3.07 -15.56 13.23
CA GLY A 293 -3.98 -16.26 14.12
C GLY A 293 -4.39 -15.45 15.35
N LEU A 294 -3.46 -14.67 15.94
CA LEU A 294 -3.74 -13.81 17.09
C LEU A 294 -4.74 -12.70 16.76
N PHE A 295 -4.65 -12.12 15.57
CA PHE A 295 -5.52 -11.06 15.09
C PHE A 295 -6.76 -11.55 14.32
N GLY A 296 -6.99 -12.86 14.25
CA GLY A 296 -8.25 -13.47 13.80
C GLY A 296 -8.35 -13.64 12.27
N GLU A 297 -7.24 -13.95 11.64
CA GLU A 297 -7.21 -14.39 10.24
C GLU A 297 -7.11 -15.93 10.14
#